data_bfbbc019ca808eaaadc5424e95885bb3
#
_entry.id   bfbbc019ca808eaaadc5424e95885bb3
#
_cell.length_a   1.000
_cell.length_b   1.000
_cell.length_c   1.000
_cell.angle_alpha   90.00
_cell.angle_beta   90.00
_cell.angle_gamma   90.00
#
_symmetry.space_group_name_H-M   'P 1'
#
loop_
_entity.id
_entity.type
_entity.pdbx_description
1 polymer ?
#
loop_
_entity_poly.entity_id
_entity_poly.type
_entity_poly.pdbx_seq_one_letter_code
_entity_poly.pdbx_strand_id
1 'polypeptide(L)'
;MLLVFLYKDVALLMAEQVIPLTTLTEAQRRQALERFAVLRPALEEGVSQTQIARDHQMALSTVQRWIKSYREKGLAGLAKAPRSDKGKSRSLPEQAITLVEGLALQTPPRSAAAIHRQVVEIAQAQGWKPPSYERVRLIIKSLDPALVTLAHEGAAAYREEFDLLFRRESTHANAMWQADHTPLDVWLLDEAGNPAKPYLTAIEDDYSRMIVGYRLGFQPATALTTALTLRQAIWRKEDPRWSACGIPSVFYTDHGSDFTSKHMEQVAADIDMELVFSEKGVPRGRGKVERFFRSVDQLFLQDVPGYAPKGHGEAEATLTLPDFEQRFRKWLLEDYHHRAHSETECQPKDR
;
A
#
# COMPACT_ATOMS: atom_id res chain seq x y z
N MET A 1 -5.02 -28.30 44.34
CA MET A 1 -5.72 -27.76 43.14
C MET A 1 -5.93 -26.24 43.22
N LEU A 2 -5.89 -25.61 44.39
CA LEU A 2 -6.04 -24.14 44.55
C LEU A 2 -4.76 -23.32 44.24
N LEU A 3 -3.57 -23.88 44.41
CA LEU A 3 -2.29 -23.19 44.17
C LEU A 3 -1.92 -23.00 42.68
N VAL A 4 -2.48 -23.80 41.79
CA VAL A 4 -2.22 -23.73 40.34
C VAL A 4 -3.04 -22.63 39.69
N PHE A 5 -4.21 -22.29 40.26
CA PHE A 5 -5.02 -21.18 39.78
C PHE A 5 -4.43 -19.82 40.16
N LEU A 6 -3.88 -19.66 41.35
CA LEU A 6 -3.22 -18.42 41.77
C LEU A 6 -1.95 -18.10 40.97
N TYR A 7 -1.21 -19.09 40.47
CA TYR A 7 -0.01 -18.88 39.67
C TYR A 7 -0.33 -18.46 38.23
N LYS A 8 -1.47 -18.90 37.68
CA LYS A 8 -1.94 -18.46 36.35
C LYS A 8 -2.44 -17.01 36.35
N ASP A 9 -3.14 -16.60 37.39
CA ASP A 9 -3.65 -15.22 37.49
C ASP A 9 -2.53 -14.22 37.79
N VAL A 10 -1.51 -14.58 38.54
CA VAL A 10 -0.31 -13.73 38.76
C VAL A 10 0.54 -13.66 37.48
N ALA A 11 0.66 -14.75 36.72
CA ALA A 11 1.36 -14.76 35.44
C ALA A 11 0.59 -13.93 34.34
N LEU A 12 -0.74 -13.92 34.38
CA LEU A 12 -1.57 -13.10 33.50
C LEU A 12 -1.51 -11.61 33.85
N LEU A 13 -1.46 -11.28 35.16
CA LEU A 13 -1.31 -9.90 35.64
C LEU A 13 0.10 -9.33 35.42
N MET A 14 1.13 -10.18 35.33
CA MET A 14 2.50 -9.76 34.97
C MET A 14 2.72 -9.64 33.46
N ALA A 15 1.82 -10.16 32.61
CA ALA A 15 1.90 -10.05 31.15
C ALA A 15 1.41 -8.69 30.60
N GLU A 16 0.86 -7.81 31.44
CA GLU A 16 0.12 -6.61 31.02
C GLU A 16 0.95 -5.34 30.82
N GLN A 17 2.29 -5.39 30.87
CA GLN A 17 3.13 -4.18 30.69
C GLN A 17 4.29 -4.30 29.69
N VAL A 18 4.31 -5.30 28.85
CA VAL A 18 5.32 -5.35 27.77
C VAL A 18 4.83 -4.51 26.60
N ILE A 19 5.32 -3.27 26.53
CA ILE A 19 5.08 -2.40 25.36
C ILE A 19 5.68 -3.11 24.13
N PRO A 20 4.89 -3.44 23.11
CA PRO A 20 5.42 -4.08 21.91
C PRO A 20 6.46 -3.16 21.23
N LEU A 21 7.59 -3.71 20.80
CA LEU A 21 8.62 -2.97 20.07
C LEU A 21 8.09 -2.29 18.80
N THR A 22 7.01 -2.83 18.26
CA THR A 22 6.31 -2.30 17.09
C THR A 22 5.67 -0.92 17.31
N THR A 23 5.39 -0.56 18.57
CA THR A 23 4.80 0.78 18.92
C THR A 23 5.87 1.88 19.04
N LEU A 24 7.16 1.53 19.02
CA LEU A 24 8.25 2.49 19.10
C LEU A 24 8.61 3.01 17.71
N THR A 25 8.93 4.31 17.63
CA THR A 25 9.51 4.88 16.42
C THR A 25 10.88 4.27 16.12
N GLU A 26 11.34 4.34 14.87
CA GLU A 26 12.64 3.81 14.47
C GLU A 26 13.80 4.42 15.28
N ALA A 27 13.75 5.72 15.55
CA ALA A 27 14.73 6.40 16.39
C ALA A 27 14.74 5.87 17.84
N GLN A 28 13.57 5.57 18.40
CA GLN A 28 13.43 4.98 19.73
C GLN A 28 13.94 3.54 19.77
N ARG A 29 13.69 2.74 18.73
CA ARG A 29 14.21 1.38 18.62
C ARG A 29 15.74 1.39 18.54
N ARG A 30 16.32 2.23 17.71
CA ARG A 30 17.78 2.39 17.61
C ARG A 30 18.39 2.76 18.95
N GLN A 31 17.85 3.73 19.65
CA GLN A 31 18.31 4.13 20.98
C GLN A 31 18.18 3.00 22.01
N ALA A 32 17.11 2.22 21.97
CA ALA A 32 16.94 1.09 22.88
C ALA A 32 17.98 0.00 22.63
N LEU A 33 18.30 -0.28 21.37
CA LEU A 33 19.33 -1.25 20.97
C LEU A 33 20.74 -0.76 21.37
N GLU A 34 21.06 0.51 21.18
CA GLU A 34 22.34 1.09 21.64
C GLU A 34 22.51 0.94 23.16
N ARG A 35 21.47 1.25 23.93
CA ARG A 35 21.51 1.09 25.38
C ARG A 35 21.59 -0.37 25.81
N PHE A 36 20.90 -1.26 25.10
CA PHE A 36 21.00 -2.69 25.35
C PHE A 36 22.40 -3.22 25.09
N ALA A 37 23.06 -2.80 24.02
CA ALA A 37 24.44 -3.19 23.73
C ALA A 37 25.40 -2.83 24.87
N VAL A 38 25.21 -1.67 25.51
CA VAL A 38 25.96 -1.25 26.70
C VAL A 38 25.68 -2.15 27.92
N LEU A 39 24.42 -2.59 28.09
CA LEU A 39 24.02 -3.42 29.26
C LEU A 39 24.27 -4.92 29.09
N ARG A 40 24.42 -5.36 27.84
CA ARG A 40 24.52 -6.77 27.48
C ARG A 40 25.56 -7.54 28.29
N PRO A 41 26.80 -7.05 28.52
CA PRO A 41 27.78 -7.75 29.34
C PRO A 41 27.34 -7.97 30.82
N ALA A 42 26.54 -7.02 31.37
CA ALA A 42 26.00 -7.21 32.72
C ALA A 42 24.84 -8.19 32.76
N LEU A 43 24.08 -8.29 31.71
CA LEU A 43 22.86 -9.11 31.64
C LEU A 43 23.14 -10.56 31.26
N GLU A 44 24.13 -10.78 30.37
CA GLU A 44 24.43 -12.09 29.77
C GLU A 44 25.74 -12.70 30.30
N GLU A 45 26.76 -11.88 30.64
CA GLU A 45 28.10 -12.32 30.95
C GLU A 45 28.49 -12.13 32.44
N GLY A 46 27.57 -11.56 33.25
CA GLY A 46 27.79 -11.38 34.70
C GLY A 46 28.76 -10.25 35.04
N VAL A 47 29.12 -9.37 34.09
CA VAL A 47 30.00 -8.22 34.36
C VAL A 47 29.36 -7.27 35.37
N SER A 48 30.14 -6.74 36.32
CA SER A 48 29.59 -5.86 37.35
C SER A 48 29.10 -4.52 36.76
N GLN A 49 27.99 -4.02 37.27
CA GLN A 49 27.42 -2.72 36.83
C GLN A 49 28.42 -1.57 37.02
N THR A 50 29.28 -1.64 38.02
CA THR A 50 30.35 -0.67 38.29
C THR A 50 31.41 -0.69 37.19
N GLN A 51 31.74 -1.87 36.67
CA GLN A 51 32.67 -2.01 35.56
C GLN A 51 32.12 -1.40 34.28
N ILE A 52 30.85 -1.71 33.94
CA ILE A 52 30.17 -1.12 32.77
C ILE A 52 30.12 0.41 32.86
N ALA A 53 29.80 0.93 34.06
CA ALA A 53 29.78 2.37 34.30
C ALA A 53 31.13 3.04 34.01
N ARG A 54 32.23 2.37 34.38
CA ARG A 54 33.60 2.84 34.12
C ARG A 54 33.97 2.75 32.64
N ASP A 55 33.73 1.61 32.01
CA ASP A 55 34.12 1.32 30.63
C ASP A 55 33.38 2.27 29.64
N HIS A 56 32.14 2.62 29.93
CA HIS A 56 31.35 3.53 29.14
C HIS A 56 31.33 4.97 29.66
N GLN A 57 32.14 5.32 30.64
CA GLN A 57 32.23 6.67 31.25
C GLN A 57 30.85 7.22 31.68
N MET A 58 30.02 6.38 32.29
CA MET A 58 28.64 6.70 32.67
C MET A 58 28.49 6.69 34.20
N ALA A 59 27.51 7.42 34.69
CA ALA A 59 27.13 7.34 36.09
C ALA A 59 26.53 5.95 36.39
N LEU A 60 26.98 5.31 37.50
CA LEU A 60 26.46 4.02 37.94
C LEU A 60 24.91 4.03 38.08
N SER A 61 24.35 5.13 38.58
CA SER A 61 22.91 5.31 38.73
C SER A 61 22.16 5.22 37.36
N THR A 62 22.82 5.61 36.28
CA THR A 62 22.23 5.50 34.93
C THR A 62 22.19 4.05 34.46
N VAL A 63 23.27 3.28 34.69
CA VAL A 63 23.33 1.85 34.39
C VAL A 63 22.28 1.10 35.20
N GLN A 64 22.19 1.37 36.51
CA GLN A 64 21.19 0.75 37.41
C GLN A 64 19.76 1.02 36.97
N ARG A 65 19.48 2.27 36.61
CA ARG A 65 18.15 2.70 36.10
C ARG A 65 17.79 1.99 34.80
N TRP A 66 18.74 1.83 33.89
CA TRP A 66 18.50 1.15 32.61
C TRP A 66 18.28 -0.36 32.83
N ILE A 67 19.07 -1.00 33.69
CA ILE A 67 18.89 -2.43 34.06
C ILE A 67 17.52 -2.66 34.70
N LYS A 68 17.10 -1.78 35.60
CA LYS A 68 15.79 -1.84 36.22
C LYS A 68 14.69 -1.71 35.16
N SER A 69 14.79 -0.70 34.29
CA SER A 69 13.81 -0.45 33.23
C SER A 69 13.75 -1.63 32.22
N TYR A 70 14.89 -2.23 31.90
CA TYR A 70 14.93 -3.41 31.04
C TYR A 70 14.28 -4.64 31.70
N ARG A 71 14.49 -4.86 33.00
CA ARG A 71 13.86 -5.96 33.75
C ARG A 71 12.34 -5.79 33.86
N GLU A 72 11.85 -4.56 33.96
CA GLU A 72 10.42 -4.26 34.09
C GLU A 72 9.69 -4.27 32.77
N LYS A 73 10.31 -3.75 31.71
CA LYS A 73 9.62 -3.43 30.41
C LYS A 73 10.32 -4.00 29.18
N GLY A 74 11.31 -4.87 29.39
CA GLY A 74 12.10 -5.42 28.28
C GLY A 74 12.87 -4.36 27.51
N LEU A 75 13.18 -4.64 26.24
CA LEU A 75 13.92 -3.73 25.36
C LEU A 75 13.21 -2.37 25.19
N ALA A 76 11.88 -2.35 25.16
CA ALA A 76 11.10 -1.12 25.07
C ALA A 76 11.32 -0.18 26.27
N GLY A 77 11.64 -0.71 27.43
CA GLY A 77 11.97 0.08 28.64
C GLY A 77 13.27 0.88 28.51
N LEU A 78 14.13 0.53 27.57
CA LEU A 78 15.36 1.26 27.28
C LEU A 78 15.14 2.45 26.33
N ALA A 79 14.02 2.52 25.64
CA ALA A 79 13.67 3.68 24.85
C ALA A 79 13.38 4.90 25.73
N LYS A 80 13.74 6.09 25.25
CA LYS A 80 13.37 7.34 25.96
C LYS A 80 11.88 7.56 25.80
N ALA A 81 11.15 7.46 26.90
CA ALA A 81 9.73 7.80 26.89
C ALA A 81 9.54 9.27 26.42
N PRO A 82 8.57 9.55 25.54
CA PRO A 82 8.21 10.92 25.23
C PRO A 82 7.81 11.63 26.54
N ARG A 83 8.18 12.89 26.66
CA ARG A 83 7.73 13.67 27.82
C ARG A 83 6.20 13.67 27.85
N SER A 84 5.62 13.40 29.02
CA SER A 84 4.16 13.36 29.22
C SER A 84 3.47 14.72 29.00
N ASP A 85 4.25 15.80 28.93
CA ASP A 85 3.81 17.16 28.67
C ASP A 85 4.06 17.63 27.22
N LYS A 86 4.66 16.75 26.36
CA LYS A 86 4.92 17.08 24.95
C LYS A 86 3.57 17.18 24.22
N GLY A 87 3.25 18.39 23.74
CA GLY A 87 2.00 18.68 23.04
C GLY A 87 0.87 19.20 23.96
N LYS A 88 1.00 19.12 25.28
CA LYS A 88 0.02 19.69 26.19
C LYS A 88 0.29 21.18 26.41
N SER A 89 -0.70 22.02 26.16
CA SER A 89 -0.61 23.45 26.46
C SER A 89 -0.84 23.67 27.94
N ARG A 90 0.14 24.26 28.64
CA ARG A 90 -0.02 24.66 30.04
C ARG A 90 -0.86 25.94 30.21
N SER A 91 -1.09 26.66 29.12
CA SER A 91 -1.72 27.99 29.15
C SER A 91 -3.14 28.03 28.61
N LEU A 92 -3.60 26.98 27.94
CA LEU A 92 -4.96 26.90 27.40
C LEU A 92 -5.67 25.65 27.90
N PRO A 93 -6.96 25.74 28.25
CA PRO A 93 -7.75 24.56 28.55
C PRO A 93 -7.91 23.68 27.28
N GLU A 94 -8.01 22.39 27.46
CA GLU A 94 -8.15 21.41 26.37
C GLU A 94 -9.37 21.73 25.49
N GLN A 95 -10.45 22.17 26.10
CA GLN A 95 -11.68 22.62 25.42
C GLN A 95 -11.44 23.76 24.42
N ALA A 96 -10.55 24.72 24.75
CA ALA A 96 -10.19 25.79 23.83
C ALA A 96 -9.36 25.28 22.64
N ILE A 97 -8.53 24.28 22.84
CA ILE A 97 -7.77 23.63 21.75
C ILE A 97 -8.73 22.91 20.82
N THR A 98 -9.59 22.05 21.36
CA THR A 98 -10.63 21.33 20.61
C THR A 98 -11.55 22.25 19.82
N LEU A 99 -11.89 23.41 20.41
CA LEU A 99 -12.70 24.43 19.73
C LEU A 99 -11.95 25.02 18.52
N VAL A 100 -10.66 25.36 18.66
CA VAL A 100 -9.84 25.88 17.55
C VAL A 100 -9.74 24.83 16.45
N GLU A 101 -9.47 23.57 16.78
CA GLU A 101 -9.37 22.45 15.84
C GLU A 101 -10.70 22.22 15.11
N GLY A 102 -11.82 22.19 15.85
CA GLY A 102 -13.14 22.03 15.25
C GLY A 102 -13.53 23.17 14.31
N LEU A 103 -13.19 24.43 14.65
CA LEU A 103 -13.44 25.57 13.77
C LEU A 103 -12.53 25.58 12.55
N ALA A 104 -11.31 25.08 12.69
CA ALA A 104 -10.36 25.00 11.58
C ALA A 104 -10.74 23.92 10.56
N LEU A 105 -11.45 22.87 10.98
CA LEU A 105 -11.90 21.77 10.12
C LEU A 105 -13.32 22.01 9.51
N GLN A 106 -13.94 23.16 9.76
CA GLN A 106 -15.25 23.48 9.16
C GLN A 106 -15.13 23.82 7.67
N THR A 107 -16.16 23.46 6.92
CA THR A 107 -16.32 23.83 5.50
C THR A 107 -17.45 24.87 5.36
N PRO A 108 -17.25 26.00 4.66
CA PRO A 108 -16.01 26.42 3.98
C PRO A 108 -14.88 26.80 4.96
N PRO A 109 -13.59 26.66 4.53
CA PRO A 109 -12.43 26.96 5.36
C PRO A 109 -12.45 28.40 5.89
N ARG A 110 -12.16 28.58 7.18
CA ARG A 110 -12.09 29.90 7.83
C ARG A 110 -10.65 30.35 7.97
N SER A 111 -10.44 31.67 7.85
CA SER A 111 -9.11 32.22 8.13
C SER A 111 -8.75 32.12 9.62
N ALA A 112 -7.46 31.98 9.93
CA ALA A 112 -6.98 31.95 11.32
C ALA A 112 -7.41 33.18 12.13
N ALA A 113 -7.55 34.34 11.48
CA ALA A 113 -8.04 35.57 12.11
C ALA A 113 -9.53 35.49 12.46
N ALA A 114 -10.35 34.86 11.60
CA ALA A 114 -11.78 34.67 11.90
C ALA A 114 -11.97 33.67 13.05
N ILE A 115 -11.22 32.57 13.03
CA ILE A 115 -11.21 31.56 14.11
C ILE A 115 -10.77 32.20 15.42
N HIS A 116 -9.68 32.98 15.41
CA HIS A 116 -9.19 33.65 16.60
C HIS A 116 -10.26 34.57 17.22
N ARG A 117 -10.94 35.43 16.44
CA ARG A 117 -12.01 36.30 16.91
C ARG A 117 -13.12 35.51 17.59
N GLN A 118 -13.60 34.47 16.95
CA GLN A 118 -14.68 33.64 17.50
C GLN A 118 -14.25 32.91 18.79
N VAL A 119 -13.02 32.39 18.83
CA VAL A 119 -12.48 31.73 20.04
C VAL A 119 -12.32 32.73 21.19
N VAL A 120 -11.93 33.97 20.92
CA VAL A 120 -11.85 35.05 21.95
C VAL A 120 -13.24 35.37 22.54
N GLU A 121 -14.26 35.51 21.69
CA GLU A 121 -15.65 35.74 22.14
C GLU A 121 -16.15 34.59 23.03
N ILE A 122 -15.94 33.34 22.61
CA ILE A 122 -16.35 32.15 23.38
C ILE A 122 -15.55 32.05 24.68
N ALA A 123 -14.23 32.30 24.64
CA ALA A 123 -13.38 32.28 25.83
C ALA A 123 -13.84 33.31 26.88
N GLN A 124 -14.20 34.52 26.46
CA GLN A 124 -14.76 35.56 27.35
C GLN A 124 -16.09 35.11 27.95
N ALA A 125 -16.99 34.53 27.15
CA ALA A 125 -18.28 34.04 27.62
C ALA A 125 -18.15 32.87 28.60
N GLN A 126 -17.12 32.03 28.45
CA GLN A 126 -16.85 30.86 29.29
C GLN A 126 -15.89 31.15 30.46
N GLY A 127 -15.42 32.40 30.61
CA GLY A 127 -14.46 32.78 31.65
C GLY A 127 -13.06 32.19 31.47
N TRP A 128 -12.68 31.80 30.26
CA TRP A 128 -11.34 31.31 29.95
C TRP A 128 -10.40 32.47 29.62
N LYS A 129 -9.10 32.23 29.84
CA LYS A 129 -8.09 33.17 29.33
C LYS A 129 -8.05 33.08 27.80
N PRO A 130 -8.34 34.17 27.06
CA PRO A 130 -8.30 34.15 25.59
C PRO A 130 -6.92 33.77 25.06
N PRO A 131 -6.85 32.92 24.03
CA PRO A 131 -5.58 32.61 23.37
C PRO A 131 -5.07 33.81 22.57
N SER A 132 -3.76 33.95 22.42
CA SER A 132 -3.19 34.89 21.47
C SER A 132 -3.41 34.37 20.01
N TYR A 133 -3.44 35.32 19.07
CA TYR A 133 -3.55 34.99 17.65
C TYR A 133 -2.48 33.97 17.19
N GLU A 134 -1.22 34.18 17.60
CA GLU A 134 -0.13 33.26 17.23
C GLU A 134 -0.35 31.85 17.80
N ARG A 135 -0.93 31.75 18.99
CA ARG A 135 -1.25 30.45 19.58
C ARG A 135 -2.33 29.70 18.77
N VAL A 136 -3.37 30.40 18.35
CA VAL A 136 -4.40 29.82 17.45
C VAL A 136 -3.77 29.38 16.13
N ARG A 137 -2.92 30.21 15.55
CA ARG A 137 -2.20 29.89 14.31
C ARG A 137 -1.32 28.63 14.44
N LEU A 138 -0.62 28.48 15.56
CA LEU A 138 0.19 27.29 15.82
C LEU A 138 -0.64 26.02 15.99
N ILE A 139 -1.82 26.09 16.65
CA ILE A 139 -2.74 24.96 16.76
C ILE A 139 -3.23 24.55 15.38
N ILE A 140 -3.69 25.49 14.56
CA ILE A 140 -4.13 25.21 13.18
C ILE A 140 -3.01 24.57 12.36
N LYS A 141 -1.78 25.09 12.48
CA LYS A 141 -0.61 24.55 11.77
C LYS A 141 -0.20 23.15 12.25
N SER A 142 -0.55 22.78 13.47
CA SER A 142 -0.24 21.46 14.04
C SER A 142 -1.28 20.39 13.71
N LEU A 143 -2.39 20.75 13.04
CA LEU A 143 -3.36 19.78 12.55
C LEU A 143 -2.71 18.83 11.56
N ASP A 144 -3.13 17.59 11.60
CA ASP A 144 -2.72 16.59 10.61
C ASP A 144 -3.17 17.04 9.21
N PRO A 145 -2.24 17.21 8.25
CA PRO A 145 -2.59 17.59 6.89
C PRO A 145 -3.66 16.69 6.27
N ALA A 146 -3.63 15.39 6.59
CA ALA A 146 -4.60 14.43 6.10
C ALA A 146 -6.02 14.72 6.58
N LEU A 147 -6.18 15.13 7.86
CA LEU A 147 -7.48 15.56 8.38
C LEU A 147 -7.95 16.87 7.74
N VAL A 148 -7.04 17.80 7.47
CA VAL A 148 -7.38 19.08 6.83
C VAL A 148 -7.87 18.84 5.40
N THR A 149 -7.16 18.05 4.62
CA THR A 149 -7.56 17.67 3.25
C THR A 149 -8.91 16.93 3.27
N LEU A 150 -9.09 15.97 4.18
CA LEU A 150 -10.37 15.25 4.30
C LEU A 150 -11.54 16.20 4.60
N ALA A 151 -11.34 17.16 5.52
CA ALA A 151 -12.37 18.10 5.94
C ALA A 151 -12.72 19.15 4.87
N HIS A 152 -11.74 19.68 4.15
CA HIS A 152 -11.92 20.79 3.22
C HIS A 152 -12.15 20.33 1.77
N GLU A 153 -11.49 19.27 1.33
CA GLU A 153 -11.48 18.81 -0.05
C GLU A 153 -12.24 17.49 -0.24
N GLY A 154 -12.59 16.84 0.87
CA GLY A 154 -13.39 15.62 0.89
C GLY A 154 -12.60 14.33 0.71
N ALA A 155 -13.33 13.21 0.75
CA ALA A 155 -12.74 11.88 0.76
C ALA A 155 -11.99 11.52 -0.54
N ALA A 156 -12.36 12.13 -1.67
CA ALA A 156 -11.68 11.87 -2.94
C ALA A 156 -10.25 12.45 -2.94
N ALA A 157 -10.11 13.73 -2.56
CA ALA A 157 -8.81 14.40 -2.45
C ALA A 157 -7.93 13.76 -1.36
N TYR A 158 -8.53 13.46 -0.20
CA TYR A 158 -7.83 12.73 0.87
C TYR A 158 -7.24 11.42 0.36
N ARG A 159 -8.02 10.63 -0.38
CA ARG A 159 -7.56 9.37 -0.95
C ARG A 159 -6.46 9.59 -1.99
N GLU A 160 -6.58 10.62 -2.82
CA GLU A 160 -5.59 10.92 -3.85
C GLU A 160 -4.23 11.32 -3.24
N GLU A 161 -4.23 12.11 -2.17
CA GLU A 161 -3.03 12.66 -1.56
C GLU A 161 -2.39 11.73 -0.50
N PHE A 162 -3.21 11.10 0.36
CA PHE A 162 -2.74 10.39 1.55
C PHE A 162 -2.87 8.86 1.49
N ASP A 163 -3.76 8.29 0.66
CA ASP A 163 -3.81 6.84 0.43
C ASP A 163 -2.69 6.34 -0.50
N LEU A 164 -1.73 7.17 -0.82
CA LEU A 164 -0.47 6.79 -1.49
C LEU A 164 0.36 5.74 -0.73
N LEU A 165 -0.06 5.37 0.46
CA LEU A 165 0.59 4.35 1.31
C LEU A 165 0.51 2.92 0.74
N PHE A 166 -0.22 2.68 -0.34
CA PHE A 166 -0.29 1.38 -1.00
C PHE A 166 0.18 1.39 -2.46
N ARG A 167 1.14 2.23 -2.85
CA ARG A 167 2.06 1.82 -3.89
C ARG A 167 2.95 0.71 -3.30
N ARG A 168 2.43 -0.50 -3.24
CA ARG A 168 3.26 -1.69 -3.11
C ARG A 168 4.09 -1.76 -4.38
N GLU A 169 5.27 -1.20 -4.35
CA GLU A 169 6.25 -1.46 -5.39
C GLU A 169 6.83 -2.85 -5.14
N SER A 170 6.59 -3.73 -6.08
CA SER A 170 7.23 -5.05 -6.06
C SER A 170 8.74 -4.89 -6.08
N THR A 171 9.43 -5.64 -5.25
CA THR A 171 10.89 -5.55 -5.08
C THR A 171 11.67 -6.50 -5.99
N HIS A 172 10.98 -7.48 -6.59
CA HIS A 172 11.56 -8.48 -7.49
C HIS A 172 10.48 -9.06 -8.41
N ALA A 173 10.90 -9.70 -9.50
CA ALA A 173 10.03 -10.42 -10.41
C ALA A 173 9.25 -11.53 -9.66
N ASN A 174 7.99 -11.74 -10.04
CA ASN A 174 7.06 -12.67 -9.40
C ASN A 174 6.67 -12.33 -7.95
N ALA A 175 7.03 -11.15 -7.42
CA ALA A 175 6.51 -10.72 -6.12
C ALA A 175 5.00 -10.47 -6.17
N MET A 176 4.53 -9.84 -7.23
CA MET A 176 3.11 -9.57 -7.45
C MET A 176 2.79 -9.58 -8.95
N TRP A 177 1.71 -10.25 -9.31
CA TRP A 177 1.12 -10.13 -10.64
C TRP A 177 -0.23 -9.43 -10.57
N GLN A 178 -0.50 -8.60 -11.56
CA GLN A 178 -1.78 -7.91 -11.72
C GLN A 178 -2.52 -8.46 -12.92
N ALA A 179 -3.79 -8.78 -12.74
CA ALA A 179 -4.66 -9.26 -13.80
C ALA A 179 -5.84 -8.32 -14.03
N ASP A 180 -6.14 -8.09 -15.28
CA ASP A 180 -7.33 -7.34 -15.68
C ASP A 180 -7.77 -7.76 -17.08
N HIS A 181 -8.97 -7.34 -17.50
CA HIS A 181 -9.52 -7.63 -18.82
C HIS A 181 -10.24 -6.43 -19.41
N THR A 182 -10.19 -6.32 -20.72
CA THR A 182 -10.83 -5.22 -21.45
C THR A 182 -11.35 -5.66 -22.81
N PRO A 183 -12.49 -5.16 -23.28
CA PRO A 183 -12.84 -5.24 -24.69
C PRO A 183 -11.87 -4.39 -25.50
N LEU A 184 -11.41 -4.90 -26.64
CA LEU A 184 -10.54 -4.17 -27.55
C LEU A 184 -11.37 -3.40 -28.60
N ASP A 185 -10.94 -2.20 -28.93
CA ASP A 185 -11.60 -1.35 -29.91
C ASP A 185 -11.20 -1.71 -31.37
N VAL A 186 -11.34 -3.00 -31.68
CA VAL A 186 -11.09 -3.54 -33.03
C VAL A 186 -12.20 -4.52 -33.41
N TRP A 187 -12.62 -4.52 -34.67
CA TRP A 187 -13.59 -5.49 -35.21
C TRP A 187 -12.87 -6.62 -35.93
N LEU A 188 -13.13 -7.84 -35.49
CA LEU A 188 -12.61 -9.07 -36.06
C LEU A 188 -13.76 -9.96 -36.53
N LEU A 189 -13.47 -10.89 -37.45
CA LEU A 189 -14.43 -11.91 -37.85
C LEU A 189 -14.47 -13.04 -36.82
N ASP A 190 -15.66 -13.36 -36.33
CA ASP A 190 -15.88 -14.55 -35.51
C ASP A 190 -15.86 -15.84 -36.36
N GLU A 191 -16.08 -17.01 -35.74
CA GLU A 191 -16.10 -18.30 -36.43
C GLU A 191 -17.22 -18.42 -37.47
N ALA A 192 -18.28 -17.61 -37.35
CA ALA A 192 -19.38 -17.56 -38.32
C ALA A 192 -19.17 -16.51 -39.41
N GLY A 193 -18.07 -15.74 -39.36
CA GLY A 193 -17.76 -14.64 -40.28
C GLY A 193 -18.46 -13.33 -39.95
N ASN A 194 -19.03 -13.19 -38.75
CA ASN A 194 -19.67 -11.94 -38.34
C ASN A 194 -18.65 -11.02 -37.62
N PRO A 195 -18.80 -9.70 -37.78
CA PRO A 195 -17.99 -8.74 -37.04
C PRO A 195 -18.25 -8.81 -35.52
N ALA A 196 -17.20 -8.95 -34.73
CA ALA A 196 -17.27 -8.98 -33.27
C ALA A 196 -16.04 -8.31 -32.64
N LYS A 197 -16.19 -7.71 -31.47
CA LYS A 197 -15.07 -7.14 -30.70
C LYS A 197 -14.49 -8.20 -29.76
N PRO A 198 -13.17 -8.46 -29.80
CA PRO A 198 -12.55 -9.38 -28.87
C PRO A 198 -12.31 -8.75 -27.51
N TYR A 199 -12.20 -9.60 -26.50
CA TYR A 199 -11.73 -9.28 -25.16
C TYR A 199 -10.28 -9.75 -25.00
N LEU A 200 -9.48 -8.93 -24.33
CA LEU A 200 -8.13 -9.27 -23.89
C LEU A 200 -8.11 -9.40 -22.37
N THR A 201 -7.74 -10.58 -21.89
CA THR A 201 -7.33 -10.79 -20.49
C THR A 201 -5.81 -10.80 -20.46
N ALA A 202 -5.20 -10.01 -19.59
CA ALA A 202 -3.74 -9.93 -19.45
C ALA A 202 -3.32 -10.04 -17.99
N ILE A 203 -2.17 -10.66 -17.78
CA ILE A 203 -1.49 -10.72 -16.47
C ILE A 203 -0.11 -10.09 -16.63
N GLU A 204 0.15 -9.05 -15.84
CA GLU A 204 1.39 -8.28 -15.84
C GLU A 204 2.17 -8.52 -14.54
N ASP A 205 3.46 -8.75 -14.63
CA ASP A 205 4.35 -8.73 -13.47
C ASP A 205 4.58 -7.28 -13.01
N ASP A 206 4.21 -6.99 -11.78
CA ASP A 206 4.23 -5.64 -11.20
C ASP A 206 5.63 -5.04 -11.12
N TYR A 207 6.67 -5.86 -11.00
CA TYR A 207 8.06 -5.42 -10.94
C TYR A 207 8.61 -5.09 -12.32
N SER A 208 8.59 -6.04 -13.24
CA SER A 208 9.22 -5.92 -14.55
C SER A 208 8.35 -5.23 -15.60
N ARG A 209 7.03 -5.16 -15.41
CA ARG A 209 6.04 -4.78 -16.42
C ARG A 209 5.91 -5.78 -17.57
N MET A 210 6.48 -6.94 -17.40
CA MET A 210 6.39 -8.01 -18.40
C MET A 210 5.00 -8.62 -18.39
N ILE A 211 4.40 -8.80 -19.55
CA ILE A 211 3.18 -9.58 -19.67
C ILE A 211 3.55 -11.06 -19.56
N VAL A 212 3.14 -11.65 -18.46
CA VAL A 212 3.44 -13.05 -18.13
C VAL A 212 2.44 -14.02 -18.72
N GLY A 213 1.23 -13.56 -19.02
CA GLY A 213 0.18 -14.32 -19.69
C GLY A 213 -0.89 -13.43 -20.31
N TYR A 214 -1.50 -13.89 -21.39
CA TYR A 214 -2.67 -13.25 -21.98
C TYR A 214 -3.61 -14.26 -22.62
N ARG A 215 -4.86 -13.85 -22.83
CA ARG A 215 -5.84 -14.60 -23.59
C ARG A 215 -6.75 -13.66 -24.36
N LEU A 216 -7.03 -14.04 -25.59
CA LEU A 216 -7.95 -13.35 -26.49
C LEU A 216 -9.19 -14.23 -26.72
N GLY A 217 -10.35 -13.62 -26.86
CA GLY A 217 -11.61 -14.32 -27.16
C GLY A 217 -12.76 -13.37 -27.39
N PHE A 218 -13.85 -13.83 -27.99
CA PHE A 218 -15.05 -13.01 -28.23
C PHE A 218 -16.02 -12.97 -27.05
N GLN A 219 -15.79 -13.80 -26.04
CA GLN A 219 -16.63 -13.79 -24.84
C GLN A 219 -15.99 -12.94 -23.75
N PRO A 220 -16.79 -12.24 -22.93
CA PRO A 220 -16.29 -11.62 -21.71
C PRO A 220 -15.47 -12.60 -20.89
N ALA A 221 -14.52 -12.09 -20.13
CA ALA A 221 -13.70 -12.91 -19.26
C ALA A 221 -14.54 -13.66 -18.24
N THR A 222 -14.13 -14.88 -17.94
CA THR A 222 -14.72 -15.75 -16.94
C THR A 222 -13.65 -16.27 -16.00
N ALA A 223 -14.06 -16.85 -14.86
CA ALA A 223 -13.10 -17.50 -13.96
C ALA A 223 -12.23 -18.56 -14.67
N LEU A 224 -12.80 -19.28 -15.63
CA LEU A 224 -12.07 -20.23 -16.46
C LEU A 224 -11.05 -19.53 -17.35
N THR A 225 -11.42 -18.43 -18.01
CA THR A 225 -10.51 -17.64 -18.83
C THR A 225 -9.33 -17.13 -18.01
N THR A 226 -9.59 -16.62 -16.82
CA THR A 226 -8.57 -16.15 -15.88
C THR A 226 -7.66 -17.29 -15.43
N ALA A 227 -8.22 -18.41 -15.03
CA ALA A 227 -7.45 -19.60 -14.62
C ALA A 227 -6.55 -20.13 -15.73
N LEU A 228 -7.05 -20.16 -16.98
CA LEU A 228 -6.26 -20.57 -18.15
C LEU A 228 -5.16 -19.56 -18.49
N THR A 229 -5.42 -18.26 -18.29
CA THR A 229 -4.41 -17.22 -18.46
C THR A 229 -3.34 -17.32 -17.37
N LEU A 230 -3.74 -17.57 -16.11
CA LEU A 230 -2.83 -17.80 -15.00
C LEU A 230 -1.96 -19.05 -15.24
N ARG A 231 -2.55 -20.14 -15.71
CA ARG A 231 -1.80 -21.33 -16.11
C ARG A 231 -0.76 -21.01 -17.17
N GLN A 232 -1.11 -20.27 -18.22
CA GLN A 232 -0.14 -19.82 -19.24
C GLN A 232 0.96 -18.97 -18.60
N ALA A 233 0.62 -18.08 -17.66
CA ALA A 233 1.56 -17.21 -16.98
C ALA A 233 2.59 -18.01 -16.16
N ILE A 234 2.13 -19.00 -15.40
CA ILE A 234 2.95 -19.85 -14.51
C ILE A 234 3.91 -20.73 -15.33
N TRP A 235 3.43 -21.31 -16.41
CA TRP A 235 4.20 -22.29 -17.16
C TRP A 235 5.26 -21.63 -18.05
N ARG A 236 6.38 -22.35 -18.20
CA ARG A 236 7.41 -21.96 -19.17
C ARG A 236 6.84 -22.02 -20.59
N LYS A 237 7.01 -20.94 -21.35
CA LYS A 237 6.54 -20.85 -22.73
C LYS A 237 7.50 -21.61 -23.65
N GLU A 238 6.96 -22.17 -24.72
CA GLU A 238 7.76 -22.80 -25.75
C GLU A 238 8.64 -21.81 -26.52
N ASP A 239 8.16 -20.56 -26.66
CA ASP A 239 8.89 -19.49 -27.34
C ASP A 239 9.97 -18.92 -26.39
N PRO A 240 11.28 -19.11 -26.74
CA PRO A 240 12.37 -18.65 -25.88
C PRO A 240 12.44 -17.12 -25.72
N ARG A 241 11.78 -16.35 -26.60
CA ARG A 241 11.67 -14.89 -26.50
C ARG A 241 10.74 -14.47 -25.36
N TRP A 242 9.90 -15.39 -24.89
CA TRP A 242 8.99 -15.15 -23.77
C TRP A 242 9.44 -15.92 -22.52
N SER A 243 10.42 -15.37 -21.82
CA SER A 243 11.08 -16.02 -20.68
C SER A 243 10.26 -16.02 -19.39
N ALA A 244 9.21 -15.19 -19.30
CA ALA A 244 8.39 -15.05 -18.09
C ALA A 244 7.73 -16.38 -17.70
N CYS A 245 7.94 -16.81 -16.46
CA CYS A 245 7.30 -17.97 -15.85
C CYS A 245 7.49 -17.92 -14.32
N GLY A 246 6.83 -18.82 -13.60
CA GLY A 246 6.95 -18.93 -12.15
C GLY A 246 5.59 -18.80 -11.47
N ILE A 247 5.58 -18.78 -10.15
CA ILE A 247 4.38 -18.57 -9.33
C ILE A 247 4.54 -17.24 -8.63
N PRO A 248 3.57 -16.32 -8.70
CA PRO A 248 3.65 -15.05 -7.96
C PRO A 248 3.38 -15.28 -6.48
N SER A 249 4.03 -14.50 -5.61
CA SER A 249 3.67 -14.49 -4.19
C SER A 249 2.28 -13.91 -3.98
N VAL A 250 1.91 -12.88 -4.76
CA VAL A 250 0.61 -12.21 -4.69
C VAL A 250 0.00 -12.12 -6.09
N PHE A 251 -1.25 -12.54 -6.23
CA PHE A 251 -2.06 -12.32 -7.42
C PHE A 251 -3.14 -11.29 -7.13
N TYR A 252 -3.00 -10.11 -7.75
CA TYR A 252 -3.88 -8.96 -7.53
C TYR A 252 -4.85 -8.79 -8.70
N THR A 253 -6.14 -8.70 -8.40
CA THR A 253 -7.18 -8.59 -9.42
C THR A 253 -8.37 -7.77 -8.92
N ASP A 254 -9.34 -7.47 -9.78
CA ASP A 254 -10.53 -6.75 -9.36
C ASP A 254 -11.57 -7.66 -8.68
N HIS A 255 -12.62 -7.02 -8.13
CA HIS A 255 -13.78 -7.70 -7.53
C HIS A 255 -14.80 -8.17 -8.58
N GLY A 256 -14.40 -8.34 -9.83
CA GLY A 256 -15.26 -8.91 -10.86
C GLY A 256 -15.76 -10.32 -10.46
N SER A 257 -16.95 -10.69 -10.89
CA SER A 257 -17.51 -12.03 -10.65
C SER A 257 -16.61 -13.17 -11.13
N ASP A 258 -15.74 -12.84 -12.08
CA ASP A 258 -14.83 -13.77 -12.75
C ASP A 258 -13.61 -14.13 -11.90
N PHE A 259 -13.22 -13.25 -10.99
CA PHE A 259 -12.06 -13.44 -10.12
C PHE A 259 -12.42 -13.89 -8.71
N THR A 260 -13.66 -13.62 -8.25
CA THR A 260 -14.14 -13.98 -6.89
C THR A 260 -14.71 -15.39 -6.80
N SER A 261 -14.41 -16.26 -7.76
CA SER A 261 -14.91 -17.62 -7.74
C SER A 261 -14.16 -18.48 -6.71
N LYS A 262 -14.88 -19.36 -6.01
CA LYS A 262 -14.30 -20.38 -5.12
C LYS A 262 -13.22 -21.21 -5.81
N HIS A 263 -13.29 -21.32 -7.13
CA HIS A 263 -12.29 -22.01 -7.93
C HIS A 263 -10.93 -21.29 -7.92
N MET A 264 -10.93 -19.96 -8.06
CA MET A 264 -9.68 -19.18 -8.00
C MET A 264 -9.08 -19.16 -6.60
N GLU A 265 -9.92 -19.10 -5.56
CA GLU A 265 -9.46 -19.22 -4.16
C GLU A 265 -8.80 -20.59 -3.91
N GLN A 266 -9.39 -21.67 -4.44
CA GLN A 266 -8.82 -23.00 -4.33
C GLN A 266 -7.49 -23.12 -5.10
N VAL A 267 -7.43 -22.60 -6.34
CA VAL A 267 -6.19 -22.57 -7.12
C VAL A 267 -5.09 -21.82 -6.38
N ALA A 268 -5.42 -20.66 -5.80
CA ALA A 268 -4.46 -19.86 -5.05
C ALA A 268 -3.92 -20.61 -3.83
N ALA A 269 -4.80 -21.29 -3.10
CA ALA A 269 -4.40 -22.10 -1.95
C ALA A 269 -3.53 -23.32 -2.36
N ASP A 270 -3.86 -23.97 -3.47
CA ASP A 270 -3.13 -25.16 -3.94
C ASP A 270 -1.70 -24.86 -4.39
N ILE A 271 -1.43 -23.64 -4.85
CA ILE A 271 -0.10 -23.20 -5.32
C ILE A 271 0.61 -22.24 -4.36
N ASP A 272 0.09 -22.08 -3.13
CA ASP A 272 0.63 -21.19 -2.08
C ASP A 272 0.81 -19.74 -2.55
N MET A 273 -0.23 -19.21 -3.21
CA MET A 273 -0.28 -17.86 -3.75
C MET A 273 -1.34 -17.03 -2.98
N GLU A 274 -0.98 -15.84 -2.52
CA GLU A 274 -1.94 -14.91 -1.92
C GLU A 274 -2.85 -14.28 -2.99
N LEU A 275 -4.15 -14.47 -2.90
CA LEU A 275 -5.14 -13.85 -3.77
C LEU A 275 -5.68 -12.58 -3.13
N VAL A 276 -5.46 -11.43 -3.78
CA VAL A 276 -5.87 -10.13 -3.29
C VAL A 276 -6.82 -9.46 -4.28
N PHE A 277 -7.95 -9.00 -3.77
CA PHE A 277 -8.93 -8.25 -4.56
C PHE A 277 -8.85 -6.76 -4.30
N SER A 278 -9.01 -5.95 -5.36
CA SER A 278 -9.15 -4.50 -5.21
C SER A 278 -10.47 -4.16 -4.51
N GLU A 279 -10.49 -3.09 -3.73
CA GLU A 279 -11.75 -2.59 -3.15
C GLU A 279 -12.69 -2.06 -4.23
N LYS A 280 -14.00 -2.37 -4.11
CA LYS A 280 -15.02 -1.89 -5.05
C LYS A 280 -15.04 -0.35 -5.10
N GLY A 281 -14.92 0.21 -6.30
CA GLY A 281 -14.96 1.65 -6.51
C GLY A 281 -13.67 2.40 -6.18
N VAL A 282 -12.60 1.69 -5.83
CA VAL A 282 -11.28 2.27 -5.62
C VAL A 282 -10.35 1.75 -6.73
N PRO A 283 -10.11 2.52 -7.81
CA PRO A 283 -9.29 2.08 -8.96
C PRO A 283 -7.79 2.01 -8.65
N ARG A 284 -7.42 1.86 -7.38
CA ARG A 284 -6.04 1.95 -6.91
C ARG A 284 -5.34 0.59 -6.95
N GLY A 285 -4.10 0.62 -7.42
CA GLY A 285 -3.24 -0.56 -7.54
C GLY A 285 -3.21 -1.20 -8.92
N ARG A 286 -4.14 -0.89 -9.85
CA ARG A 286 -4.19 -1.44 -11.22
C ARG A 286 -3.66 -0.50 -12.31
N GLY A 287 -3.21 0.68 -11.94
CA GLY A 287 -2.71 1.68 -12.90
C GLY A 287 -1.62 1.16 -13.85
N LYS A 288 -0.96 0.07 -13.48
CA LYS A 288 0.11 -0.55 -14.27
C LYS A 288 -0.48 -1.37 -15.42
N VAL A 289 -1.35 -2.34 -15.15
CA VAL A 289 -2.02 -3.13 -16.20
C VAL A 289 -2.97 -2.28 -17.04
N GLU A 290 -3.62 -1.26 -16.46
CA GLU A 290 -4.39 -0.26 -17.22
C GLU A 290 -3.51 0.51 -18.22
N ARG A 291 -2.27 0.82 -17.82
CA ARG A 291 -1.28 1.44 -18.72
C ARG A 291 -0.87 0.50 -19.85
N PHE A 292 -0.74 -0.79 -19.56
CA PHE A 292 -0.53 -1.78 -20.61
C PHE A 292 -1.66 -1.76 -21.64
N PHE A 293 -2.92 -1.81 -21.22
CA PHE A 293 -4.07 -1.72 -22.16
C PHE A 293 -4.07 -0.42 -22.97
N ARG A 294 -3.69 0.70 -22.35
CA ARG A 294 -3.51 1.95 -23.08
C ARG A 294 -2.39 1.84 -24.12
N SER A 295 -1.31 1.12 -23.81
CA SER A 295 -0.23 0.88 -24.78
C SER A 295 -0.71 -0.02 -25.93
N VAL A 296 -1.55 -1.01 -25.66
CA VAL A 296 -2.18 -1.83 -26.70
C VAL A 296 -3.01 -0.95 -27.62
N ASP A 297 -3.85 -0.09 -27.07
CA ASP A 297 -4.70 0.80 -27.87
C ASP A 297 -3.89 1.80 -28.71
N GLN A 298 -2.88 2.45 -28.09
CA GLN A 298 -2.14 3.53 -28.74
C GLN A 298 -1.02 3.07 -29.66
N LEU A 299 -0.42 1.91 -29.43
CA LEU A 299 0.81 1.50 -30.10
C LEU A 299 0.63 0.24 -30.96
N PHE A 300 -0.46 -0.49 -30.77
CA PHE A 300 -0.72 -1.71 -31.54
C PHE A 300 -2.00 -1.60 -32.37
N LEU A 301 -3.14 -1.26 -31.73
CA LEU A 301 -4.43 -1.31 -32.44
C LEU A 301 -4.54 -0.32 -33.57
N GLN A 302 -3.87 0.83 -33.49
CA GLN A 302 -3.98 1.89 -34.53
C GLN A 302 -3.52 1.41 -35.92
N ASP A 303 -2.62 0.44 -35.96
CA ASP A 303 -2.11 -0.13 -37.22
C ASP A 303 -2.82 -1.44 -37.63
N VAL A 304 -3.88 -1.81 -36.89
CA VAL A 304 -4.62 -3.06 -37.15
C VAL A 304 -5.85 -2.80 -37.98
N PRO A 305 -6.06 -3.52 -39.11
CA PRO A 305 -7.32 -3.46 -39.84
C PRO A 305 -8.51 -3.80 -38.95
N GLY A 306 -9.57 -3.01 -39.05
CA GLY A 306 -10.74 -3.13 -38.18
C GLY A 306 -10.70 -2.30 -36.90
N TYR A 307 -9.64 -1.53 -36.67
CA TYR A 307 -9.58 -0.59 -35.54
C TYR A 307 -10.66 0.47 -35.63
N ALA A 308 -11.45 0.61 -34.56
CA ALA A 308 -12.51 1.60 -34.43
C ALA A 308 -12.57 2.13 -32.99
N PRO A 309 -11.91 3.25 -32.70
CA PRO A 309 -11.88 3.83 -31.37
C PRO A 309 -13.29 4.24 -30.90
N LYS A 310 -13.50 4.34 -29.60
CA LYS A 310 -14.80 4.70 -29.00
C LYS A 310 -15.40 5.95 -29.65
N GLY A 311 -16.67 5.86 -30.04
CA GLY A 311 -17.40 6.96 -30.67
C GLY A 311 -17.31 7.00 -32.21
N HIS A 312 -16.49 6.14 -32.80
CA HIS A 312 -16.49 5.90 -34.25
C HIS A 312 -17.28 4.64 -34.55
N GLY A 313 -18.00 4.61 -35.65
CA GLY A 313 -18.85 3.47 -36.04
C GLY A 313 -18.06 2.14 -36.19
N GLU A 314 -18.75 1.13 -36.70
CA GLU A 314 -18.13 -0.12 -37.05
C GLU A 314 -17.09 0.04 -38.15
N ALA A 315 -15.89 -0.50 -37.97
CA ALA A 315 -14.92 -0.61 -39.03
C ALA A 315 -15.07 -1.98 -39.75
N GLU A 316 -14.61 -2.05 -40.97
CA GLU A 316 -14.66 -3.29 -41.76
C GLU A 316 -13.77 -4.36 -41.09
N ALA A 317 -14.38 -5.45 -40.63
CA ALA A 317 -13.67 -6.59 -40.04
C ALA A 317 -13.08 -7.44 -41.18
N THR A 318 -11.76 -7.59 -41.19
CA THR A 318 -11.05 -8.37 -42.22
C THR A 318 -10.16 -9.45 -41.64
N LEU A 319 -9.80 -9.35 -40.36
CA LEU A 319 -8.93 -10.31 -39.67
C LEU A 319 -9.75 -11.29 -38.85
N THR A 320 -9.31 -12.52 -38.82
CA THR A 320 -9.78 -13.53 -37.86
C THR A 320 -9.09 -13.37 -36.51
N LEU A 321 -9.63 -13.99 -35.46
CA LEU A 321 -9.00 -13.97 -34.13
C LEU A 321 -7.58 -14.60 -34.14
N PRO A 322 -7.30 -15.74 -34.82
CA PRO A 322 -5.95 -16.28 -34.93
C PRO A 322 -4.96 -15.34 -35.62
N ASP A 323 -5.38 -14.67 -36.72
CA ASP A 323 -4.52 -13.71 -37.44
C ASP A 323 -4.18 -12.50 -36.55
N PHE A 324 -5.17 -12.02 -35.81
CA PHE A 324 -4.97 -10.95 -34.84
C PHE A 324 -4.05 -11.38 -33.70
N GLU A 325 -4.23 -12.59 -33.14
CA GLU A 325 -3.40 -13.12 -32.07
C GLU A 325 -1.95 -13.27 -32.50
N GLN A 326 -1.69 -13.71 -33.72
CA GLN A 326 -0.33 -13.80 -34.27
C GLN A 326 0.34 -12.42 -34.33
N ARG A 327 -0.37 -11.38 -34.77
CA ARG A 327 0.14 -10.00 -34.81
C ARG A 327 0.36 -9.44 -33.41
N PHE A 328 -0.60 -9.65 -32.51
CA PHE A 328 -0.51 -9.24 -31.12
C PHE A 328 0.69 -9.88 -30.42
N ARG A 329 0.86 -11.20 -30.58
CA ARG A 329 2.00 -11.93 -30.00
C ARG A 329 3.34 -11.41 -30.53
N LYS A 330 3.42 -11.14 -31.83
CA LYS A 330 4.63 -10.56 -32.44
C LYS A 330 4.95 -9.20 -31.82
N TRP A 331 3.99 -8.29 -31.79
CA TRP A 331 4.13 -6.98 -31.18
C TRP A 331 4.51 -7.07 -29.70
N LEU A 332 3.86 -7.95 -28.94
CA LEU A 332 4.14 -8.14 -27.52
C LEU A 332 5.60 -8.54 -27.27
N LEU A 333 6.09 -9.53 -28.03
CA LEU A 333 7.41 -10.12 -27.83
C LEU A 333 8.55 -9.32 -28.45
N GLU A 334 8.32 -8.66 -29.58
CA GLU A 334 9.38 -7.97 -30.34
C GLU A 334 9.42 -6.45 -30.03
N ASP A 335 8.28 -5.84 -29.69
CA ASP A 335 8.18 -4.41 -29.43
C ASP A 335 7.95 -4.10 -27.93
N TYR A 336 6.82 -4.55 -27.36
CA TYR A 336 6.44 -4.15 -25.99
C TYR A 336 7.46 -4.60 -24.94
N HIS A 337 7.86 -5.88 -24.95
CA HIS A 337 8.83 -6.41 -23.98
C HIS A 337 10.24 -5.83 -24.14
N HIS A 338 10.54 -5.23 -25.27
CA HIS A 338 11.85 -4.61 -25.59
C HIS A 338 11.83 -3.09 -25.45
N ARG A 339 10.69 -2.49 -25.17
CA ARG A 339 10.56 -1.06 -25.03
C ARG A 339 10.91 -0.65 -23.61
N ALA A 340 11.79 0.35 -23.44
CA ALA A 340 12.05 0.93 -22.11
C ALA A 340 10.78 1.52 -21.53
N HIS A 341 10.39 1.05 -20.35
CA HIS A 341 9.21 1.53 -19.64
C HIS A 341 9.55 2.81 -18.89
N SER A 342 8.73 3.84 -19.01
CA SER A 342 9.00 5.19 -18.46
C SER A 342 9.16 5.25 -16.93
N GLU A 343 8.58 4.31 -16.19
CA GLU A 343 8.70 4.26 -14.72
C GLU A 343 9.90 3.43 -14.25
N THR A 344 10.25 2.40 -15.01
CA THR A 344 11.32 1.47 -14.62
C THR A 344 12.64 1.79 -15.27
N GLU A 345 12.62 2.64 -16.31
CA GLU A 345 13.77 3.00 -17.16
C GLU A 345 14.47 1.78 -17.79
N CYS A 346 13.85 0.61 -17.68
CA CYS A 346 14.33 -0.67 -18.19
C CYS A 346 13.33 -1.30 -19.16
N GLN A 347 13.82 -2.20 -20.01
CA GLN A 347 12.95 -3.05 -20.81
C GLN A 347 12.34 -4.12 -19.90
N PRO A 348 11.04 -4.48 -20.08
CA PRO A 348 10.40 -5.52 -19.28
C PRO A 348 11.16 -6.84 -19.22
N LYS A 349 11.76 -7.26 -20.33
CA LYS A 349 12.53 -8.50 -20.42
C LYS A 349 13.85 -8.51 -19.65
N ASP A 350 14.43 -7.34 -19.36
CA ASP A 350 15.75 -7.19 -18.73
C ASP A 350 15.66 -6.94 -17.23
N ARG A 351 14.44 -6.79 -16.68
CA ARG A 351 14.17 -6.53 -15.29
C ARG A 351 13.55 -7.75 -14.59
#